data_4791f89f401728b403073ff0a970c7d4
#
_entry.id   4791f89f401728b403073ff0a970c7d4
#
_cell.length_a   1.000
_cell.length_b   1.000
_cell.length_c   1.000
_cell.angle_alpha   90.00
_cell.angle_beta   90.00
_cell.angle_gamma   90.00
#
_symmetry.space_group_name_H-M   'P 1'
#
loop_
_entity.id
_entity.type
_entity.pdbx_description
1 polymer ?
#
loop_
_entity_poly.entity_id
_entity_poly.type
_entity_poly.pdbx_seq_one_letter_code
_entity_poly.pdbx_strand_id
1 'polypeptide(L)'
;MIKNQGFALKVIDDLQRPFAERLQLQEKDLPSLKSGQVLVKMIASPVNPSDLVYLMGQYGLPPVDGAYAGFEGCGQVIEANAGLYGKYLTGKRVALSATPGADGLWAKYAIVQANHCLPVHADLTDAQAATLIVNPCTSVCLVDRAKQLGAKAMVLNAAASQVGKGVIRYAKTQGIKTIATVRSRANVEALKQLRADCVLLTSADDFCEQLKHACKTLGASVFIDAVADTDTPRVLAQMPSGSTAIVYGRLTETVDPYGGYFSVADVIFKNQRIEGFWLATELTKANPLRVLALSKKVQKLFRDGIFATDIYGQFNVDQFVPALEHYAVHKSDGKVLLRFD
;
A
#
# COMPACT_ATOMS: atom_id res chain seq x y z
N MET A 1 -8.80 -32.38 -12.16
CA MET A 1 -8.43 -31.29 -11.21
C MET A 1 -8.07 -30.06 -12.02
N ILE A 2 -8.45 -28.87 -11.55
CA ILE A 2 -8.09 -27.62 -12.22
C ILE A 2 -6.62 -27.31 -11.88
N LYS A 3 -5.81 -27.07 -12.92
CA LYS A 3 -4.44 -26.62 -12.77
C LYS A 3 -4.39 -25.11 -12.55
N ASN A 4 -3.62 -24.69 -11.58
CA ASN A 4 -3.40 -23.28 -11.25
C ASN A 4 -1.96 -22.89 -11.58
N GLN A 5 -1.79 -21.95 -12.49
CA GLN A 5 -0.50 -21.39 -12.87
C GLN A 5 -0.29 -20.07 -12.14
N GLY A 6 0.89 -19.85 -11.59
CA GLY A 6 1.23 -18.62 -10.87
C GLY A 6 2.74 -18.50 -10.56
N PHE A 7 3.11 -17.33 -10.06
CA PHE A 7 4.49 -17.04 -9.67
C PHE A 7 4.76 -17.45 -8.23
N ALA A 8 5.39 -18.61 -8.07
CA ALA A 8 5.82 -19.12 -6.77
C ALA A 8 7.10 -18.42 -6.29
N LEU A 9 7.11 -18.09 -5.01
CA LEU A 9 8.27 -17.50 -4.34
C LEU A 9 9.37 -18.58 -4.14
N LYS A 10 10.59 -18.20 -4.47
CA LYS A 10 11.81 -18.85 -4.08
C LYS A 10 12.51 -17.99 -3.05
N VAL A 11 12.62 -18.48 -1.82
CA VAL A 11 13.30 -17.76 -0.73
C VAL A 11 14.81 -17.77 -0.98
N ILE A 12 15.40 -16.60 -1.06
CA ILE A 12 16.84 -16.38 -1.28
C ILE A 12 17.32 -15.35 -0.27
N ASP A 13 18.27 -15.70 0.59
CA ASP A 13 18.80 -14.85 1.65
C ASP A 13 19.65 -13.68 1.13
N ASP A 14 20.29 -13.86 -0.05
CA ASP A 14 21.09 -12.82 -0.68
C ASP A 14 20.19 -11.69 -1.23
N LEU A 15 20.18 -10.54 -0.57
CA LEU A 15 19.37 -9.39 -0.94
C LEU A 15 19.74 -8.76 -2.29
N GLN A 16 20.95 -9.02 -2.80
CA GLN A 16 21.42 -8.48 -4.08
C GLN A 16 20.91 -9.27 -5.30
N ARG A 17 20.32 -10.44 -5.06
CA ARG A 17 19.74 -11.21 -6.17
C ARG A 17 18.53 -10.53 -6.78
N PRO A 18 18.43 -10.51 -8.12
CA PRO A 18 17.30 -9.93 -8.83
C PRO A 18 15.98 -10.62 -8.49
N PHE A 19 14.88 -9.91 -8.65
CA PHE A 19 13.53 -10.47 -8.39
C PHE A 19 13.19 -11.61 -9.33
N ALA A 20 13.75 -11.62 -10.55
CA ALA A 20 13.62 -12.72 -11.50
C ALA A 20 14.08 -14.08 -10.94
N GLU A 21 15.09 -14.09 -10.07
CA GLU A 21 15.57 -15.32 -9.43
C GLU A 21 14.71 -15.76 -8.23
N ARG A 22 13.90 -14.81 -7.67
CA ARG A 22 13.03 -15.03 -6.52
C ARG A 22 11.63 -15.50 -6.90
N LEU A 23 11.31 -15.52 -8.19
CA LEU A 23 10.02 -15.93 -8.70
C LEU A 23 10.18 -17.06 -9.73
N GLN A 24 9.38 -18.09 -9.58
CA GLN A 24 9.31 -19.18 -10.54
C GLN A 24 7.87 -19.36 -10.98
N LEU A 25 7.64 -19.37 -12.29
CA LEU A 25 6.35 -19.75 -12.84
C LEU A 25 6.13 -21.25 -12.59
N GLN A 26 5.11 -21.59 -11.84
CA GLN A 26 4.77 -22.95 -11.46
C GLN A 26 3.30 -23.26 -11.73
N GLU A 27 3.02 -24.52 -11.94
CA GLU A 27 1.67 -25.06 -12.02
C GLU A 27 1.41 -26.00 -10.84
N LYS A 28 0.32 -25.80 -10.10
CA LYS A 28 -0.11 -26.61 -8.97
C LYS A 28 -1.54 -27.11 -9.17
N ASP A 29 -1.87 -28.24 -8.57
CA ASP A 29 -3.27 -28.66 -8.47
C ASP A 29 -4.02 -27.79 -7.46
N LEU A 30 -5.22 -27.33 -7.83
CA LEU A 30 -6.07 -26.61 -6.88
C LEU A 30 -6.62 -27.58 -5.84
N PRO A 31 -6.39 -27.32 -4.53
CA PRO A 31 -7.00 -28.13 -3.49
C PRO A 31 -8.50 -27.83 -3.37
N SER A 32 -9.25 -28.74 -2.74
CA SER A 32 -10.64 -28.51 -2.41
C SER A 32 -10.81 -27.37 -1.40
N LEU A 33 -11.89 -26.62 -1.54
CA LEU A 33 -12.20 -25.50 -0.65
C LEU A 33 -12.50 -25.99 0.78
N LYS A 34 -11.80 -25.43 1.75
CA LYS A 34 -12.12 -25.58 3.17
C LYS A 34 -13.28 -24.68 3.56
N SER A 35 -13.88 -24.94 4.73
CA SER A 35 -14.94 -24.06 5.28
C SER A 35 -14.44 -22.63 5.41
N GLY A 36 -15.28 -21.66 5.00
CA GLY A 36 -14.97 -20.23 4.99
C GLY A 36 -14.26 -19.74 3.74
N GLN A 37 -13.85 -20.61 2.81
CA GLN A 37 -13.08 -20.26 1.63
C GLN A 37 -13.94 -20.09 0.38
N VAL A 38 -13.40 -19.29 -0.55
CA VAL A 38 -13.91 -19.10 -1.91
C VAL A 38 -12.77 -19.29 -2.92
N LEU A 39 -13.13 -19.76 -4.11
CA LEU A 39 -12.25 -19.84 -5.28
C LEU A 39 -12.55 -18.64 -6.19
N VAL A 40 -11.49 -17.88 -6.49
CA VAL A 40 -11.57 -16.69 -7.34
C VAL A 40 -10.75 -16.94 -8.61
N LYS A 41 -11.37 -16.75 -9.77
CA LYS A 41 -10.64 -16.60 -11.04
C LYS A 41 -10.10 -15.19 -11.09
N MET A 42 -8.78 -15.04 -11.08
CA MET A 42 -8.13 -13.74 -11.07
C MET A 42 -8.29 -13.03 -12.43
N ILE A 43 -8.48 -11.72 -12.37
CA ILE A 43 -8.54 -10.82 -13.53
C ILE A 43 -7.25 -10.01 -13.59
N ALA A 44 -6.86 -9.39 -12.48
CA ALA A 44 -5.63 -8.62 -12.39
C ALA A 44 -5.10 -8.55 -10.96
N SER A 45 -3.77 -8.48 -10.81
CA SER A 45 -3.10 -8.32 -9.54
C SER A 45 -1.94 -7.33 -9.68
N PRO A 46 -1.84 -6.27 -8.85
CA PRO A 46 -0.78 -5.28 -8.95
C PRO A 46 0.51 -5.75 -8.26
N VAL A 47 1.59 -5.02 -8.57
CA VAL A 47 2.81 -5.02 -7.76
C VAL A 47 2.79 -3.83 -6.82
N ASN A 48 3.04 -4.07 -5.54
CA ASN A 48 3.21 -3.07 -4.49
C ASN A 48 4.65 -3.07 -3.97
N PRO A 49 5.13 -1.96 -3.37
CA PRO A 49 6.40 -1.98 -2.66
C PRO A 49 6.47 -3.06 -1.57
N SER A 50 5.33 -3.35 -0.90
CA SER A 50 5.22 -4.42 0.10
C SER A 50 5.47 -5.81 -0.48
N ASP A 51 5.04 -6.08 -1.73
CA ASP A 51 5.34 -7.34 -2.40
C ASP A 51 6.86 -7.51 -2.59
N LEU A 52 7.55 -6.45 -3.03
CA LEU A 52 9.01 -6.47 -3.21
C LEU A 52 9.74 -6.72 -1.89
N VAL A 53 9.32 -6.04 -0.82
CA VAL A 53 9.88 -6.23 0.53
C VAL A 53 9.62 -7.65 1.04
N TYR A 54 8.46 -8.23 0.74
CA TYR A 54 8.14 -9.61 1.07
C TYR A 54 9.01 -10.61 0.29
N LEU A 55 9.21 -10.39 -1.02
CA LEU A 55 10.09 -11.21 -1.84
C LEU A 55 11.55 -11.21 -1.34
N MET A 56 11.97 -10.10 -0.71
CA MET A 56 13.30 -9.98 -0.09
C MET A 56 13.37 -10.57 1.34
N GLY A 57 12.27 -11.10 1.89
CA GLY A 57 12.24 -11.60 3.26
C GLY A 57 12.28 -10.53 4.36
N GLN A 58 12.04 -9.26 4.00
CA GLN A 58 12.14 -8.11 4.91
C GLN A 58 10.78 -7.54 5.33
N TYR A 59 9.70 -8.21 4.98
CA TYR A 59 8.34 -7.80 5.35
C TYR A 59 7.96 -8.31 6.75
N GLY A 60 6.93 -7.71 7.36
CA GLY A 60 6.43 -8.12 8.68
C GLY A 60 5.82 -9.53 8.76
N LEU A 61 5.83 -10.28 7.66
CA LEU A 61 5.47 -11.69 7.55
C LEU A 61 6.65 -12.45 6.94
N PRO A 62 6.99 -13.65 7.45
CA PRO A 62 8.02 -14.48 6.84
C PRO A 62 7.54 -14.96 5.45
N PRO A 63 8.42 -14.94 4.44
CA PRO A 63 8.11 -15.50 3.13
C PRO A 63 7.94 -17.02 3.23
N VAL A 64 7.01 -17.55 2.43
CA VAL A 64 6.74 -18.99 2.36
C VAL A 64 7.28 -19.51 1.05
N ASP A 65 8.33 -20.34 1.12
CA ASP A 65 8.94 -20.93 -0.06
C ASP A 65 7.95 -21.79 -0.84
N GLY A 66 7.94 -21.62 -2.16
CA GLY A 66 7.01 -22.31 -3.05
C GLY A 66 5.58 -21.76 -3.04
N ALA A 67 5.15 -20.88 -2.12
CA ALA A 67 3.84 -20.26 -2.19
C ALA A 67 3.78 -19.23 -3.32
N TYR A 68 2.61 -19.04 -3.94
CA TYR A 68 2.43 -17.95 -4.89
C TYR A 68 2.56 -16.59 -4.18
N ALA A 69 3.15 -15.62 -4.86
CA ALA A 69 3.31 -14.25 -4.36
C ALA A 69 2.07 -13.39 -4.66
N GLY A 70 2.09 -12.11 -4.22
CA GLY A 70 1.07 -11.10 -4.49
C GLY A 70 0.06 -10.92 -3.37
N PHE A 71 -0.11 -9.67 -2.88
CA PHE A 71 -0.93 -9.36 -1.70
C PHE A 71 -2.36 -8.93 -2.02
N GLU A 72 -2.59 -8.30 -3.17
CA GLU A 72 -3.93 -7.84 -3.55
C GLU A 72 -4.23 -8.10 -5.02
N GLY A 73 -5.51 -8.05 -5.38
CA GLY A 73 -5.95 -8.19 -6.75
C GLY A 73 -7.46 -8.06 -6.91
N CYS A 74 -7.94 -8.30 -8.12
CA CYS A 74 -9.36 -8.50 -8.38
C CYS A 74 -9.61 -9.76 -9.20
N GLY A 75 -10.80 -10.32 -9.05
CA GLY A 75 -11.22 -11.50 -9.78
C GLY A 75 -12.71 -11.75 -9.64
N GLN A 76 -13.17 -12.83 -10.23
CA GLN A 76 -14.56 -13.29 -10.14
C GLN A 76 -14.62 -14.53 -9.22
N VAL A 77 -15.48 -14.51 -8.23
CA VAL A 77 -15.74 -15.68 -7.38
C VAL A 77 -16.48 -16.73 -8.22
N ILE A 78 -15.87 -17.91 -8.41
CA ILE A 78 -16.43 -19.00 -9.23
C ILE A 78 -16.95 -20.16 -8.40
N GLU A 79 -16.46 -20.34 -7.16
CA GLU A 79 -16.91 -21.37 -6.23
C GLU A 79 -16.79 -20.87 -4.78
N ALA A 80 -17.66 -21.32 -3.89
CA ALA A 80 -17.66 -20.90 -2.49
C ALA A 80 -18.06 -22.02 -1.54
N ASN A 81 -17.30 -22.17 -0.44
CA ASN A 81 -17.63 -22.99 0.72
C ASN A 81 -17.65 -22.11 1.99
N ALA A 82 -18.44 -21.02 1.97
CA ALA A 82 -18.46 -19.98 3.02
C ALA A 82 -19.89 -19.53 3.39
N GLY A 83 -20.81 -20.48 3.50
CA GLY A 83 -22.17 -20.25 3.94
C GLY A 83 -22.92 -19.20 3.10
N LEU A 84 -23.75 -18.38 3.75
CA LEU A 84 -24.59 -17.37 3.07
C LEU A 84 -23.74 -16.28 2.39
N TYR A 85 -22.63 -15.86 3.02
CA TYR A 85 -21.77 -14.84 2.43
C TYR A 85 -21.04 -15.38 1.19
N GLY A 86 -20.58 -16.62 1.21
CA GLY A 86 -20.01 -17.28 0.04
C GLY A 86 -20.99 -17.35 -1.14
N LYS A 87 -22.23 -17.77 -0.86
CA LYS A 87 -23.32 -17.77 -1.86
C LYS A 87 -23.56 -16.38 -2.45
N TYR A 88 -23.57 -15.35 -1.60
CA TYR A 88 -23.71 -13.95 -2.05
C TYR A 88 -22.54 -13.49 -2.95
N LEU A 89 -21.33 -13.97 -2.68
CA LEU A 89 -20.14 -13.60 -3.46
C LEU A 89 -20.06 -14.34 -4.80
N THR A 90 -20.61 -15.55 -4.92
CA THR A 90 -20.52 -16.38 -6.12
C THR A 90 -21.03 -15.61 -7.35
N GLY A 91 -20.23 -15.61 -8.43
CA GLY A 91 -20.48 -14.88 -9.66
C GLY A 91 -20.12 -13.39 -9.60
N LYS A 92 -19.79 -12.84 -8.43
CA LYS A 92 -19.45 -11.41 -8.30
C LYS A 92 -17.98 -11.15 -8.57
N ARG A 93 -17.72 -9.96 -9.12
CA ARG A 93 -16.39 -9.37 -9.17
C ARG A 93 -16.03 -8.81 -7.78
N VAL A 94 -14.87 -9.19 -7.29
CA VAL A 94 -14.37 -8.81 -5.97
C VAL A 94 -12.96 -8.23 -6.06
N ALA A 95 -12.66 -7.24 -5.21
CA ALA A 95 -11.30 -6.94 -4.80
C ALA A 95 -10.96 -7.87 -3.63
N LEU A 96 -9.75 -8.40 -3.60
CA LEU A 96 -9.36 -9.36 -2.59
C LEU A 96 -7.92 -9.16 -2.12
N SER A 97 -7.64 -9.59 -0.90
CA SER A 97 -6.30 -9.68 -0.34
C SER A 97 -5.92 -11.13 -0.07
N ALA A 98 -4.63 -11.42 -0.21
CA ALA A 98 -4.09 -12.74 0.13
C ALA A 98 -4.33 -13.08 1.59
N THR A 99 -4.46 -14.37 1.88
CA THR A 99 -4.49 -14.88 3.26
C THR A 99 -3.04 -15.04 3.74
N PRO A 100 -2.64 -14.43 4.87
CA PRO A 100 -1.28 -14.59 5.39
C PRO A 100 -0.88 -16.06 5.55
N GLY A 101 0.31 -16.42 5.07
CA GLY A 101 0.86 -17.79 5.15
C GLY A 101 0.29 -18.79 4.14
N ALA A 102 -0.59 -18.33 3.21
CA ALA A 102 -1.11 -19.12 2.11
C ALA A 102 -0.58 -18.63 0.75
N ASP A 103 -1.01 -19.29 -0.34
CA ASP A 103 -0.73 -18.79 -1.69
C ASP A 103 -1.28 -17.38 -1.89
N GLY A 104 -0.49 -16.53 -2.55
CA GLY A 104 -0.86 -15.18 -2.93
C GLY A 104 -1.65 -15.11 -4.25
N LEU A 105 -1.73 -13.91 -4.80
CA LEU A 105 -2.66 -13.57 -5.87
C LEU A 105 -2.00 -13.40 -7.26
N TRP A 106 -0.69 -13.63 -7.39
CA TRP A 106 -0.03 -13.67 -8.69
C TRP A 106 -0.17 -15.05 -9.32
N ALA A 107 -1.43 -15.49 -9.42
CA ALA A 107 -1.83 -16.79 -9.95
C ALA A 107 -3.16 -16.68 -10.71
N LYS A 108 -3.44 -17.61 -11.59
CA LYS A 108 -4.67 -17.67 -12.39
C LYS A 108 -5.92 -17.83 -11.52
N TYR A 109 -5.79 -18.57 -10.44
CA TYR A 109 -6.82 -18.76 -9.43
C TYR A 109 -6.27 -18.50 -8.04
N ALA A 110 -7.12 -18.01 -7.14
CA ALA A 110 -6.79 -17.81 -5.74
C ALA A 110 -7.85 -18.46 -4.84
N ILE A 111 -7.40 -19.18 -3.80
CA ILE A 111 -8.26 -19.65 -2.72
C ILE A 111 -8.01 -18.76 -1.52
N VAL A 112 -9.03 -18.01 -1.11
CA VAL A 112 -8.94 -17.06 0.01
C VAL A 112 -10.13 -17.22 0.96
N GLN A 113 -10.00 -16.67 2.18
CA GLN A 113 -11.14 -16.55 3.08
C GLN A 113 -12.18 -15.59 2.47
N ALA A 114 -13.45 -15.93 2.55
CA ALA A 114 -14.53 -15.11 1.98
C ALA A 114 -14.56 -13.67 2.53
N ASN A 115 -14.17 -13.47 3.80
CA ASN A 115 -14.07 -12.15 4.41
C ASN A 115 -12.90 -11.29 3.88
N HIS A 116 -11.98 -11.86 3.12
CA HIS A 116 -10.94 -11.14 2.38
C HIS A 116 -11.44 -10.65 1.00
N CYS A 117 -12.66 -11.00 0.62
CA CYS A 117 -13.28 -10.60 -0.65
C CYS A 117 -14.27 -9.46 -0.43
N LEU A 118 -14.04 -8.36 -1.13
CA LEU A 118 -14.86 -7.15 -1.08
C LEU A 118 -15.56 -6.98 -2.44
N PRO A 119 -16.91 -7.07 -2.50
CA PRO A 119 -17.64 -6.87 -3.75
C PRO A 119 -17.33 -5.51 -4.36
N VAL A 120 -17.07 -5.48 -5.67
CA VAL A 120 -16.70 -4.28 -6.41
C VAL A 120 -17.89 -3.74 -7.18
N HIS A 121 -18.08 -2.42 -7.14
CA HIS A 121 -19.11 -1.73 -7.93
C HIS A 121 -18.84 -1.87 -9.43
N ALA A 122 -19.91 -1.98 -10.23
CA ALA A 122 -19.80 -2.19 -11.68
C ALA A 122 -19.05 -1.08 -12.41
N ASP A 123 -19.17 0.18 -11.94
CA ASP A 123 -18.54 1.36 -12.55
C ASP A 123 -17.00 1.39 -12.39
N LEU A 124 -16.43 0.59 -11.52
CA LEU A 124 -14.96 0.54 -11.36
C LEU A 124 -14.35 -0.34 -12.45
N THR A 125 -13.26 0.14 -13.05
CA THR A 125 -12.46 -0.67 -13.98
C THR A 125 -11.76 -1.83 -13.24
N ASP A 126 -11.28 -2.83 -13.98
CA ASP A 126 -10.53 -3.95 -13.39
C ASP A 126 -9.23 -3.47 -12.73
N ALA A 127 -8.56 -2.48 -13.33
CA ALA A 127 -7.36 -1.87 -12.76
C ALA A 127 -7.65 -1.17 -11.43
N GLN A 128 -8.76 -0.41 -11.32
CA GLN A 128 -9.20 0.21 -10.07
C GLN A 128 -9.57 -0.85 -9.03
N ALA A 129 -10.27 -1.90 -9.44
CA ALA A 129 -10.65 -3.00 -8.56
C ALA A 129 -9.43 -3.76 -8.02
N ALA A 130 -8.44 -4.04 -8.89
CA ALA A 130 -7.21 -4.75 -8.51
C ALA A 130 -6.35 -3.96 -7.54
N THR A 131 -6.40 -2.62 -7.59
CA THR A 131 -5.58 -1.72 -6.74
C THR A 131 -6.37 -1.06 -5.61
N LEU A 132 -7.52 -1.63 -5.23
CA LEU A 132 -8.48 -1.00 -4.33
C LEU A 132 -8.06 -1.03 -2.86
N ILE A 133 -7.29 -2.05 -2.44
CA ILE A 133 -7.10 -2.36 -1.02
C ILE A 133 -5.84 -1.69 -0.48
N VAL A 134 -4.64 -2.06 -0.98
CA VAL A 134 -3.39 -1.71 -0.29
C VAL A 134 -3.20 -0.21 -0.21
N ASN A 135 -3.12 0.49 -1.32
CA ASN A 135 -2.78 1.92 -1.29
C ASN A 135 -3.97 2.82 -0.91
N PRO A 136 -5.19 2.64 -1.47
CA PRO A 136 -6.31 3.51 -1.15
C PRO A 136 -6.80 3.36 0.29
N CYS A 137 -6.91 2.12 0.81
CA CYS A 137 -7.30 1.91 2.22
C CYS A 137 -6.24 2.47 3.17
N THR A 138 -4.94 2.28 2.86
CA THR A 138 -3.85 2.89 3.63
C THR A 138 -3.99 4.40 3.65
N SER A 139 -4.20 5.05 2.50
CA SER A 139 -4.37 6.51 2.41
C SER A 139 -5.54 7.01 3.27
N VAL A 140 -6.68 6.32 3.21
CA VAL A 140 -7.86 6.68 4.01
C VAL A 140 -7.58 6.50 5.50
N CYS A 141 -7.02 5.36 5.91
CA CYS A 141 -6.75 5.08 7.32
C CYS A 141 -5.73 6.05 7.92
N LEU A 142 -4.67 6.40 7.19
CA LEU A 142 -3.66 7.36 7.64
C LEU A 142 -4.25 8.75 7.87
N VAL A 143 -5.07 9.24 6.94
CA VAL A 143 -5.73 10.55 7.07
C VAL A 143 -6.79 10.51 8.19
N ASP A 144 -7.58 9.45 8.27
CA ASP A 144 -8.57 9.28 9.35
C ASP A 144 -7.85 9.23 10.71
N ARG A 145 -6.67 8.60 10.80
CA ARG A 145 -5.84 8.59 12.01
C ARG A 145 -5.29 9.99 12.36
N ALA A 146 -4.77 10.72 11.37
CA ALA A 146 -4.33 12.10 11.56
C ALA A 146 -5.47 12.99 12.06
N LYS A 147 -6.68 12.83 11.52
CA LYS A 147 -7.89 13.52 11.98
C LYS A 147 -8.24 13.19 13.43
N GLN A 148 -8.14 11.92 13.84
CA GLN A 148 -8.34 11.51 15.25
C GLN A 148 -7.31 12.15 16.20
N LEU A 149 -6.09 12.41 15.73
CA LEU A 149 -5.05 13.14 16.45
C LEU A 149 -5.25 14.66 16.45
N GLY A 150 -6.34 15.15 15.83
CA GLY A 150 -6.66 16.59 15.78
C GLY A 150 -5.83 17.39 14.77
N ALA A 151 -5.20 16.72 13.78
CA ALA A 151 -4.36 17.39 12.80
C ALA A 151 -5.14 18.40 11.96
N LYS A 152 -4.67 19.66 11.92
CA LYS A 152 -5.10 20.69 10.96
C LYS A 152 -4.29 20.61 9.67
N ALA A 153 -3.04 20.21 9.78
CA ALA A 153 -2.14 19.94 8.68
C ALA A 153 -1.24 18.73 9.02
N MET A 154 -0.71 18.09 7.98
CA MET A 154 0.23 16.99 8.10
C MET A 154 1.40 17.14 7.14
N VAL A 155 2.57 16.66 7.56
CA VAL A 155 3.73 16.44 6.67
C VAL A 155 3.62 15.04 6.10
N LEU A 156 4.05 14.83 4.87
CA LEU A 156 4.21 13.49 4.30
C LEU A 156 5.45 13.42 3.42
N ASN A 157 6.25 12.37 3.60
CA ASN A 157 7.34 12.05 2.70
C ASN A 157 6.90 11.04 1.62
N ALA A 158 7.77 10.73 0.67
CA ALA A 158 7.42 9.95 -0.51
C ALA A 158 6.07 10.38 -1.14
N ALA A 159 5.80 11.69 -1.13
CA ALA A 159 4.51 12.27 -1.50
C ALA A 159 4.08 11.97 -2.94
N ALA A 160 5.03 11.69 -3.84
CA ALA A 160 4.77 11.30 -5.22
C ALA A 160 4.37 9.82 -5.39
N SER A 161 4.44 8.99 -4.32
CA SER A 161 3.96 7.61 -4.34
C SER A 161 2.43 7.54 -4.47
N GLN A 162 1.90 6.37 -4.82
CA GLN A 162 0.44 6.18 -4.92
C GLN A 162 -0.27 6.45 -3.58
N VAL A 163 0.31 6.02 -2.45
CA VAL A 163 -0.23 6.35 -1.11
C VAL A 163 -0.13 7.84 -0.85
N GLY A 164 1.03 8.47 -1.12
CA GLY A 164 1.21 9.91 -0.91
C GLY A 164 0.20 10.75 -1.71
N LYS A 165 0.01 10.44 -2.98
CA LYS A 165 -1.01 11.08 -3.83
C LYS A 165 -2.42 10.85 -3.29
N GLY A 166 -2.74 9.63 -2.82
CA GLY A 166 -4.01 9.29 -2.19
C GLY A 166 -4.24 10.08 -0.90
N VAL A 167 -3.22 10.20 -0.05
CA VAL A 167 -3.26 11.00 1.19
C VAL A 167 -3.57 12.46 0.88
N ILE A 168 -2.86 13.09 -0.08
CA ILE A 168 -3.10 14.49 -0.46
C ILE A 168 -4.56 14.69 -0.92
N ARG A 169 -5.03 13.85 -1.84
CA ARG A 169 -6.39 13.94 -2.38
C ARG A 169 -7.46 13.77 -1.30
N TYR A 170 -7.30 12.76 -0.43
CA TYR A 170 -8.30 12.48 0.60
C TYR A 170 -8.24 13.50 1.75
N ALA A 171 -7.04 13.92 2.19
CA ALA A 171 -6.86 14.96 3.20
C ALA A 171 -7.60 16.25 2.84
N LYS A 172 -7.54 16.64 1.56
CA LYS A 172 -8.27 17.80 1.06
C LYS A 172 -9.78 17.68 1.27
N THR A 173 -10.38 16.49 1.05
CA THR A 173 -11.83 16.28 1.30
C THR A 173 -12.17 16.34 2.79
N GLN A 174 -11.18 16.17 3.66
CA GLN A 174 -11.32 16.23 5.11
C GLN A 174 -10.96 17.60 5.70
N GLY A 175 -10.58 18.57 4.86
CA GLY A 175 -10.15 19.90 5.29
C GLY A 175 -8.79 19.92 5.99
N ILE A 176 -7.98 18.88 5.83
CA ILE A 176 -6.63 18.77 6.41
C ILE A 176 -5.62 19.22 5.34
N LYS A 177 -4.76 20.17 5.69
CA LYS A 177 -3.70 20.67 4.81
C LYS A 177 -2.53 19.71 4.72
N THR A 178 -1.76 19.78 3.63
CA THR A 178 -0.64 18.87 3.38
C THR A 178 0.64 19.58 3.03
N ILE A 179 1.75 19.20 3.70
CA ILE A 179 3.12 19.58 3.38
C ILE A 179 3.77 18.35 2.76
N ALA A 180 3.89 18.33 1.45
CA ALA A 180 4.45 17.21 0.69
C ALA A 180 5.96 17.36 0.56
N THR A 181 6.75 16.33 0.91
CA THR A 181 8.19 16.34 0.70
C THR A 181 8.59 15.33 -0.38
N VAL A 182 9.49 15.73 -1.27
CA VAL A 182 9.98 14.94 -2.40
C VAL A 182 11.48 15.10 -2.61
N ARG A 183 12.13 14.05 -3.13
CA ARG A 183 13.55 14.07 -3.48
C ARG A 183 13.80 14.73 -4.84
N SER A 184 12.92 14.48 -5.80
CA SER A 184 13.09 14.93 -7.19
C SER A 184 12.24 16.15 -7.50
N ARG A 185 12.86 17.18 -8.09
CA ARG A 185 12.18 18.39 -8.58
C ARG A 185 11.11 18.06 -9.65
N ALA A 186 11.29 16.99 -10.41
CA ALA A 186 10.33 16.55 -11.43
C ALA A 186 8.92 16.29 -10.86
N ASN A 187 8.82 15.90 -9.58
CA ASN A 187 7.55 15.60 -8.93
C ASN A 187 6.82 16.84 -8.35
N VAL A 188 7.49 17.99 -8.29
CA VAL A 188 6.95 19.18 -7.60
C VAL A 188 5.67 19.68 -8.25
N GLU A 189 5.68 19.83 -9.57
CA GLU A 189 4.54 20.39 -10.29
C GLU A 189 3.32 19.47 -10.26
N ALA A 190 3.53 18.16 -10.40
CA ALA A 190 2.46 17.16 -10.27
C ALA A 190 1.79 17.21 -8.89
N LEU A 191 2.55 17.42 -7.80
CA LEU A 191 1.98 17.53 -6.45
C LEU A 191 1.26 18.85 -6.23
N LYS A 192 1.71 19.95 -6.83
CA LYS A 192 0.97 21.22 -6.83
C LYS A 192 -0.36 21.09 -7.57
N GLN A 193 -0.39 20.38 -8.72
CA GLN A 193 -1.62 20.07 -9.45
C GLN A 193 -2.59 19.21 -8.62
N LEU A 194 -2.08 18.31 -7.78
CA LEU A 194 -2.89 17.60 -6.79
C LEU A 194 -3.36 18.48 -5.62
N ARG A 195 -2.92 19.75 -5.61
CA ARG A 195 -3.25 20.76 -4.62
C ARG A 195 -2.73 20.44 -3.21
N ALA A 196 -1.49 19.89 -3.13
CA ALA A 196 -0.73 19.95 -1.89
C ALA A 196 -0.54 21.43 -1.49
N ASP A 197 -0.76 21.75 -0.20
CA ASP A 197 -0.71 23.15 0.27
C ASP A 197 0.72 23.69 0.30
N CYS A 198 1.71 22.80 0.49
CA CYS A 198 3.13 23.12 0.40
C CYS A 198 3.87 21.93 -0.21
N VAL A 199 4.88 22.18 -1.05
CA VAL A 199 5.74 21.14 -1.61
C VAL A 199 7.19 21.55 -1.40
N LEU A 200 7.97 20.69 -0.72
CA LEU A 200 9.35 20.93 -0.33
C LEU A 200 10.29 19.88 -0.93
N LEU A 201 11.47 20.31 -1.37
CA LEU A 201 12.54 19.43 -1.83
C LEU A 201 13.43 19.04 -0.66
N THR A 202 13.56 17.74 -0.38
CA THR A 202 14.40 17.22 0.72
C THR A 202 15.91 17.42 0.46
N SER A 203 16.30 17.70 -0.80
CA SER A 203 17.67 17.97 -1.21
C SER A 203 18.05 19.47 -1.16
N ALA A 204 17.12 20.37 -0.80
CA ALA A 204 17.43 21.78 -0.64
C ALA A 204 18.25 21.99 0.64
N ASP A 205 19.26 22.86 0.57
CA ASP A 205 20.15 23.14 1.72
C ASP A 205 19.37 23.69 2.91
N ASP A 206 18.35 24.50 2.66
CA ASP A 206 17.46 25.11 3.65
C ASP A 206 16.17 24.31 3.93
N PHE A 207 16.13 23.02 3.53
CA PHE A 207 14.95 22.16 3.71
C PHE A 207 14.39 22.19 5.13
N CYS A 208 15.27 22.05 6.14
CA CYS A 208 14.84 22.03 7.54
C CYS A 208 14.19 23.33 7.98
N GLU A 209 14.72 24.48 7.54
CA GLU A 209 14.15 25.80 7.84
C GLU A 209 12.79 26.01 7.13
N GLN A 210 12.71 25.63 5.85
CA GLN A 210 11.47 25.68 5.09
C GLN A 210 10.40 24.79 5.73
N LEU A 211 10.75 23.56 6.14
CA LEU A 211 9.84 22.63 6.78
C LEU A 211 9.35 23.18 8.12
N LYS A 212 10.24 23.68 8.97
CA LYS A 212 9.89 24.30 10.25
C LYS A 212 8.93 25.48 10.07
N HIS A 213 9.21 26.34 9.09
CA HIS A 213 8.33 27.48 8.75
C HIS A 213 6.96 26.99 8.28
N ALA A 214 6.91 26.02 7.33
CA ALA A 214 5.66 25.47 6.81
C ALA A 214 4.83 24.78 7.92
N CYS A 215 5.46 23.99 8.78
CA CYS A 215 4.78 23.35 9.91
C CYS A 215 4.14 24.39 10.85
N LYS A 216 4.87 25.45 11.18
CA LYS A 216 4.36 26.53 12.03
C LYS A 216 3.19 27.27 11.36
N THR A 217 3.34 27.62 10.09
CA THR A 217 2.35 28.40 9.33
C THR A 217 1.04 27.65 9.12
N LEU A 218 1.13 26.36 8.80
CA LEU A 218 -0.03 25.51 8.51
C LEU A 218 -0.58 24.78 9.75
N GLY A 219 0.15 24.80 10.86
CA GLY A 219 -0.23 24.11 12.09
C GLY A 219 -0.10 22.59 11.97
N ALA A 220 0.96 22.10 11.30
CA ALA A 220 1.16 20.67 11.10
C ALA A 220 1.62 20.01 12.40
N SER A 221 0.93 18.93 12.81
CA SER A 221 1.20 18.17 14.04
C SER A 221 1.32 16.66 13.81
N VAL A 222 1.10 16.20 12.59
CA VAL A 222 1.23 14.78 12.22
C VAL A 222 2.19 14.63 11.04
N PHE A 223 3.06 13.63 11.11
CA PHE A 223 3.96 13.24 10.02
C PHE A 223 3.58 11.85 9.53
N ILE A 224 3.24 11.72 8.25
CA ILE A 224 2.94 10.48 7.57
C ILE A 224 4.21 9.98 6.89
N ASP A 225 4.84 8.97 7.46
CA ASP A 225 6.18 8.54 7.12
C ASP A 225 6.22 7.19 6.38
N ALA A 226 6.61 7.24 5.11
CA ALA A 226 6.83 6.06 4.26
C ALA A 226 8.30 5.66 4.16
N VAL A 227 9.23 6.55 4.52
CA VAL A 227 10.68 6.38 4.29
C VAL A 227 11.36 5.79 5.52
N ALA A 228 10.97 6.27 6.69
CA ALA A 228 11.52 5.89 7.98
C ALA A 228 13.03 6.23 8.16
N ASP A 229 13.70 5.47 8.99
CA ASP A 229 15.13 5.56 9.31
C ASP A 229 15.55 7.01 9.66
N THR A 230 16.48 7.59 8.91
CA THR A 230 17.00 8.94 9.19
C THR A 230 15.99 10.06 8.88
N ASP A 231 14.99 9.81 8.05
CA ASP A 231 13.99 10.82 7.66
C ASP A 231 13.01 11.11 8.81
N THR A 232 12.64 10.09 9.59
CA THR A 232 11.74 10.25 10.76
C THR A 232 12.28 11.26 11.78
N PRO A 233 13.47 11.10 12.36
CA PRO A 233 14.01 12.05 13.32
C PRO A 233 14.30 13.43 12.71
N ARG A 234 14.77 13.46 11.45
CA ARG A 234 15.04 14.71 10.73
C ARG A 234 13.80 15.57 10.59
N VAL A 235 12.66 14.98 10.21
CA VAL A 235 11.39 15.70 10.03
C VAL A 235 10.81 16.08 11.39
N LEU A 236 10.72 15.13 12.34
CA LEU A 236 10.17 15.39 13.67
C LEU A 236 10.90 16.53 14.40
N ALA A 237 12.23 16.65 14.24
CA ALA A 237 13.01 17.73 14.84
C ALA A 237 12.53 19.13 14.43
N GLN A 238 11.93 19.26 13.23
CA GLN A 238 11.40 20.53 12.70
C GLN A 238 9.93 20.77 13.06
N MET A 239 9.26 19.77 13.62
CA MET A 239 7.83 19.85 13.94
C MET A 239 7.59 20.41 15.34
N PRO A 240 6.41 21.00 15.61
CA PRO A 240 6.08 21.55 16.93
C PRO A 240 5.98 20.46 18.01
N SER A 241 6.00 20.90 19.27
CA SER A 241 5.76 20.01 20.41
C SER A 241 4.41 19.30 20.30
N GLY A 242 4.36 18.05 20.77
CA GLY A 242 3.16 17.19 20.70
C GLY A 242 2.95 16.53 19.34
N SER A 243 3.84 16.73 18.37
CA SER A 243 3.73 16.10 17.05
C SER A 243 3.87 14.57 17.11
N THR A 244 3.16 13.90 16.21
CA THR A 244 3.18 12.43 16.07
C THR A 244 3.63 12.02 14.68
N ALA A 245 4.64 11.16 14.58
CA ALA A 245 4.98 10.45 13.35
C ALA A 245 4.18 9.14 13.26
N ILE A 246 3.51 8.91 12.14
CA ILE A 246 2.85 7.66 11.79
C ILE A 246 3.71 6.98 10.73
N VAL A 247 4.49 5.99 11.14
CA VAL A 247 5.42 5.25 10.27
C VAL A 247 4.66 4.06 9.67
N TYR A 248 4.47 4.07 8.35
CA TYR A 248 3.71 3.02 7.65
C TYR A 248 4.50 2.27 6.57
N GLY A 249 5.72 2.71 6.31
CA GLY A 249 6.62 2.08 5.34
C GLY A 249 8.07 2.29 5.71
N ARG A 250 8.95 1.57 5.02
CA ARG A 250 10.41 1.70 5.12
C ARG A 250 11.00 1.66 3.70
N LEU A 251 10.76 2.75 2.93
CA LEU A 251 11.25 2.89 1.55
C LEU A 251 12.71 3.34 1.46
N THR A 252 13.40 3.41 2.58
CA THR A 252 14.84 3.68 2.62
C THR A 252 15.63 2.52 2.01
N GLU A 253 16.84 2.82 1.54
CA GLU A 253 17.76 1.82 0.99
C GLU A 253 18.69 1.22 2.07
N THR A 254 18.60 1.71 3.32
CA THR A 254 19.42 1.18 4.41
C THR A 254 18.95 -0.21 4.83
N VAL A 255 19.90 -1.09 5.10
CA VAL A 255 19.69 -2.42 5.66
C VAL A 255 19.89 -2.44 7.19
N ASP A 256 20.15 -1.28 7.81
CA ASP A 256 20.28 -1.18 9.26
C ASP A 256 18.98 -1.62 9.95
N PRO A 257 19.01 -2.71 10.75
CA PRO A 257 17.80 -3.22 11.40
C PRO A 257 17.22 -2.25 12.43
N TYR A 258 18.02 -1.35 12.96
CA TYR A 258 17.59 -0.36 13.95
C TYR A 258 17.08 0.94 13.33
N GLY A 259 17.43 1.22 12.08
CA GLY A 259 17.02 2.44 11.39
C GLY A 259 17.64 3.72 11.96
N GLY A 260 16.88 4.81 11.92
CA GLY A 260 17.31 6.11 12.40
C GLY A 260 17.19 6.27 13.92
N TYR A 261 18.09 7.07 14.52
CA TYR A 261 18.08 7.38 15.94
C TYR A 261 17.19 8.59 16.23
N PHE A 262 16.37 8.51 17.26
CA PHE A 262 15.52 9.60 17.71
C PHE A 262 16.21 10.44 18.79
N SER A 263 15.92 11.75 18.78
CA SER A 263 16.27 12.60 19.90
C SER A 263 15.41 12.24 21.12
N VAL A 264 16.01 11.58 22.11
CA VAL A 264 15.32 11.28 23.38
C VAL A 264 14.85 12.57 24.06
N ALA A 265 15.64 13.65 23.94
CA ALA A 265 15.27 14.97 24.47
C ALA A 265 13.98 15.50 23.79
N ASP A 266 13.82 15.36 22.47
CA ASP A 266 12.62 15.80 21.79
C ASP A 266 11.40 14.95 22.16
N VAL A 267 11.58 13.65 22.38
CA VAL A 267 10.51 12.77 22.89
C VAL A 267 10.06 13.24 24.28
N ILE A 268 11.01 13.51 25.18
CA ILE A 268 10.71 13.94 26.56
C ILE A 268 10.17 15.37 26.59
N PHE A 269 10.96 16.33 26.10
CA PHE A 269 10.69 17.75 26.30
C PHE A 269 9.75 18.39 25.29
N LYS A 270 9.61 17.78 24.11
CA LYS A 270 8.61 18.17 23.10
C LYS A 270 7.39 17.26 23.09
N ASN A 271 7.32 16.22 23.94
CA ASN A 271 6.22 15.24 23.96
C ASN A 271 5.92 14.66 22.55
N GLN A 272 6.96 14.43 21.76
CA GLN A 272 6.81 13.84 20.43
C GLN A 272 6.51 12.35 20.55
N ARG A 273 5.76 11.82 19.57
CA ARG A 273 5.32 10.43 19.53
C ARG A 273 5.65 9.80 18.20
N ILE A 274 5.86 8.48 18.24
CA ILE A 274 6.06 7.65 17.06
C ILE A 274 5.13 6.47 17.20
N GLU A 275 4.30 6.26 16.19
CA GLU A 275 3.41 5.09 16.11
C GLU A 275 3.58 4.38 14.78
N GLY A 276 3.55 3.05 14.81
CA GLY A 276 3.55 2.22 13.61
C GLY A 276 2.14 2.07 13.05
N PHE A 277 2.03 2.04 11.73
CA PHE A 277 0.80 1.73 11.03
C PHE A 277 1.02 0.58 10.03
N TRP A 278 0.23 -0.46 10.14
CA TRP A 278 0.22 -1.56 9.18
C TRP A 278 -1.22 -1.92 8.80
N LEU A 279 -1.57 -1.76 7.53
CA LEU A 279 -2.93 -1.97 7.03
C LEU A 279 -3.48 -3.36 7.38
N ALA A 280 -2.65 -4.41 7.27
CA ALA A 280 -3.08 -5.77 7.59
C ALA A 280 -3.58 -5.88 9.04
N THR A 281 -2.86 -5.26 9.99
CA THR A 281 -3.28 -5.19 11.40
C THR A 281 -4.58 -4.41 11.57
N GLU A 282 -4.72 -3.27 10.87
CA GLU A 282 -5.94 -2.45 10.93
C GLU A 282 -7.17 -3.22 10.41
N LEU A 283 -7.03 -3.93 9.29
CA LEU A 283 -8.12 -4.72 8.70
C LEU A 283 -8.46 -5.95 9.55
N THR A 284 -7.47 -6.62 10.13
CA THR A 284 -7.66 -7.83 10.95
C THR A 284 -8.33 -7.51 12.29
N LYS A 285 -7.98 -6.36 12.90
CA LYS A 285 -8.59 -5.90 14.17
C LYS A 285 -9.96 -5.27 13.97
N ALA A 286 -10.30 -4.83 12.77
CA ALA A 286 -11.58 -4.22 12.48
C ALA A 286 -12.70 -5.27 12.42
N ASN A 287 -13.89 -4.92 12.89
CA ASN A 287 -15.05 -5.76 12.64
C ASN A 287 -15.43 -5.74 11.14
N PRO A 288 -16.10 -6.79 10.62
CA PRO A 288 -16.42 -6.89 9.19
C PRO A 288 -17.22 -5.71 8.63
N LEU A 289 -18.09 -5.09 9.42
CA LEU A 289 -18.89 -3.92 9.01
C LEU A 289 -17.99 -2.69 8.76
N ARG A 290 -16.94 -2.51 9.58
CA ARG A 290 -15.96 -1.44 9.41
C ARG A 290 -15.12 -1.64 8.14
N VAL A 291 -14.71 -2.89 7.84
CA VAL A 291 -13.99 -3.23 6.61
C VAL A 291 -14.86 -2.95 5.38
N LEU A 292 -16.13 -3.37 5.41
CA LEU A 292 -17.08 -3.09 4.32
C LEU A 292 -17.34 -1.59 4.16
N ALA A 293 -17.46 -0.84 5.26
CA ALA A 293 -17.62 0.62 5.21
C ALA A 293 -16.39 1.30 4.60
N LEU A 294 -15.18 0.87 4.96
CA LEU A 294 -13.93 1.35 4.36
C LEU A 294 -13.89 1.06 2.86
N SER A 295 -14.22 -0.16 2.44
CA SER A 295 -14.30 -0.53 1.04
C SER A 295 -15.29 0.35 0.26
N LYS A 296 -16.51 0.53 0.78
CA LYS A 296 -17.52 1.41 0.16
C LYS A 296 -17.03 2.86 0.06
N LYS A 297 -16.36 3.37 1.10
CA LYS A 297 -15.74 4.71 1.10
C LYS A 297 -14.71 4.84 -0.01
N VAL A 298 -13.77 3.90 -0.10
CA VAL A 298 -12.71 3.90 -1.12
C VAL A 298 -13.31 3.81 -2.53
N GLN A 299 -14.26 2.91 -2.76
CA GLN A 299 -14.94 2.79 -4.05
C GLN A 299 -15.66 4.08 -4.45
N LYS A 300 -16.31 4.75 -3.49
CA LYS A 300 -16.93 6.06 -3.72
C LYS A 300 -15.88 7.10 -4.13
N LEU A 301 -14.72 7.14 -3.46
CA LEU A 301 -13.64 8.07 -3.79
C LEU A 301 -13.12 7.87 -5.23
N PHE A 302 -13.04 6.62 -5.71
CA PHE A 302 -12.72 6.35 -7.11
C PHE A 302 -13.80 6.83 -8.06
N ARG A 303 -15.07 6.55 -7.77
CA ARG A 303 -16.22 6.96 -8.61
C ARG A 303 -16.39 8.48 -8.68
N ASP A 304 -16.09 9.17 -7.59
CA ASP A 304 -16.11 10.64 -7.52
C ASP A 304 -14.87 11.28 -8.18
N GLY A 305 -13.94 10.49 -8.73
CA GLY A 305 -12.71 10.98 -9.36
C GLY A 305 -11.68 11.55 -8.36
N ILE A 306 -11.88 11.33 -7.05
CA ILE A 306 -10.94 11.77 -6.01
C ILE A 306 -9.72 10.86 -5.99
N PHE A 307 -9.93 9.54 -6.03
CA PHE A 307 -8.85 8.57 -6.19
C PHE A 307 -8.63 8.21 -7.66
N ALA A 308 -7.36 8.09 -8.01
CA ALA A 308 -6.90 7.50 -9.26
C ALA A 308 -5.63 6.71 -8.96
N THR A 309 -5.47 5.57 -9.61
CA THR A 309 -4.23 4.80 -9.60
C THR A 309 -3.53 4.99 -10.93
N ASP A 310 -2.28 5.47 -10.88
CA ASP A 310 -1.45 5.56 -12.07
C ASP A 310 -1.01 4.13 -12.45
N ILE A 311 -1.31 3.73 -13.67
CA ILE A 311 -0.97 2.41 -14.20
C ILE A 311 0.12 2.57 -15.23
N TYR A 312 1.28 1.93 -15.01
CA TYR A 312 2.36 1.82 -15.98
C TYR A 312 1.99 0.90 -17.14
N GLY A 313 1.44 -0.28 -16.81
CA GLY A 313 1.00 -1.23 -17.82
C GLY A 313 0.34 -2.46 -17.22
N GLN A 314 -0.28 -3.24 -18.13
CA GLN A 314 -0.86 -4.55 -17.84
C GLN A 314 -0.07 -5.59 -18.62
N PHE A 315 0.39 -6.63 -17.96
CA PHE A 315 1.35 -7.58 -18.48
C PHE A 315 0.84 -9.01 -18.29
N ASN A 316 1.00 -9.82 -19.31
CA ASN A 316 0.77 -11.25 -19.20
C ASN A 316 1.94 -11.94 -18.48
N VAL A 317 1.82 -13.26 -18.29
CA VAL A 317 2.78 -14.07 -17.55
C VAL A 317 4.22 -13.93 -18.07
N ASP A 318 4.42 -13.91 -19.40
CA ASP A 318 5.75 -13.85 -20.02
C ASP A 318 6.44 -12.50 -19.86
N GLN A 319 5.64 -11.43 -19.71
CA GLN A 319 6.11 -10.05 -19.63
C GLN A 319 6.22 -9.54 -18.18
N PHE A 320 5.64 -10.28 -17.23
CA PHE A 320 5.45 -9.79 -15.85
C PHE A 320 6.77 -9.57 -15.09
N VAL A 321 7.68 -10.54 -15.15
CA VAL A 321 8.94 -10.45 -14.37
C VAL A 321 9.81 -9.26 -14.86
N PRO A 322 10.03 -9.04 -16.16
CA PRO A 322 10.69 -7.81 -16.64
C PRO A 322 9.98 -6.52 -16.18
N ALA A 323 8.65 -6.48 -16.20
CA ALA A 323 7.88 -5.32 -15.75
C ALA A 323 8.01 -5.10 -14.23
N LEU A 324 8.09 -6.17 -13.44
CA LEU A 324 8.33 -6.10 -12.00
C LEU A 324 9.74 -5.56 -11.69
N GLU A 325 10.76 -5.99 -12.42
CA GLU A 325 12.14 -5.46 -12.30
C GLU A 325 12.17 -3.96 -12.64
N HIS A 326 11.49 -3.54 -13.72
CA HIS A 326 11.32 -2.12 -14.02
C HIS A 326 10.68 -1.37 -12.85
N TYR A 327 9.55 -1.88 -12.32
CA TYR A 327 8.85 -1.25 -11.21
C TYR A 327 9.72 -1.16 -9.94
N ALA A 328 10.59 -2.13 -9.69
CA ALA A 328 11.47 -2.12 -8.52
C ALA A 328 12.39 -0.88 -8.50
N VAL A 329 12.82 -0.43 -9.68
CA VAL A 329 13.69 0.74 -9.85
C VAL A 329 12.87 2.02 -10.06
N HIS A 330 11.76 1.96 -10.80
CA HIS A 330 10.97 3.11 -11.27
C HIS A 330 9.56 3.13 -10.65
N LYS A 331 9.46 3.07 -9.31
CA LYS A 331 8.17 2.99 -8.57
C LYS A 331 7.21 4.16 -8.81
N SER A 332 7.72 5.30 -9.32
CA SER A 332 6.92 6.49 -9.62
C SER A 332 6.20 6.44 -10.96
N ASP A 333 6.60 5.55 -11.89
CA ASP A 333 6.03 5.48 -13.24
C ASP A 333 4.58 4.95 -13.24
N GLY A 334 4.17 4.28 -12.18
CA GLY A 334 2.83 3.73 -12.02
C GLY A 334 2.86 2.25 -11.66
N LYS A 335 1.68 1.68 -11.44
CA LYS A 335 1.51 0.27 -11.07
C LYS A 335 1.68 -0.67 -12.26
N VAL A 336 2.44 -1.72 -12.06
CA VAL A 336 2.47 -2.91 -12.92
C VAL A 336 1.33 -3.82 -12.50
N LEU A 337 0.51 -4.26 -13.44
CA LEU A 337 -0.57 -5.23 -13.23
C LEU A 337 -0.25 -6.53 -13.96
N LEU A 338 -0.26 -7.65 -13.25
CA LEU A 338 -0.26 -8.99 -13.83
C LEU A 338 -1.68 -9.36 -14.26
N ARG A 339 -1.84 -9.92 -15.46
CA ARG A 339 -3.09 -10.51 -15.96
C ARG A 339 -2.89 -11.97 -16.34
N PHE A 340 -3.91 -12.77 -16.08
CA PHE A 340 -4.03 -14.13 -16.58
C PHE A 340 -5.24 -14.18 -17.55
N ASP A 341 -4.95 -14.21 -18.80
CA ASP A 341 -5.96 -14.35 -19.88
C ASP A 341 -6.51 -15.80 -19.95
#